data_f766087c25a31b278800bcb2cfd0f7bc
#
_entry.id   f766087c25a31b278800bcb2cfd0f7bc
#
_cell.length_a   1.000
_cell.length_b   1.000
_cell.length_c   1.000
_cell.angle_alpha   90.00
_cell.angle_beta   90.00
_cell.angle_gamma   90.00
#
_symmetry.space_group_name_H-M   'P 1'
#
loop_
_entity.id
_entity.type
_entity.pdbx_description
1 polymer ?
#
loop_
_entity_poly.entity_id
_entity_poly.type
_entity_poly.pdbx_seq_one_letter_code
_entity_poly.pdbx_strand_id
1 'polypeptide(L)'
;LVVISQAQERVLPKFKLGGALRFNYNFCDWKPGHRDRGGDFGFDVLYFKLSGSYRNIILSADYRFYSKDFGGSMLKYGWIGYQFNDKSQMQLGLTGVPFGIQPIASHNFFLQIAYYIGLEDDSDMGIKYLYQGDTWDFTLAFFKNADELLFGSDNETSDDRYGYDVAGRNKEINQFNGQAFYKFGESTRQRLGGSAEFGQLYNLDTRKNGTHYAFALHYELTTKRVSLKAQLTTYAMNPKNGEGDDDELISMTAYGAPYLVAAKANMYMLGAGYTIPVNRKFLKKIQVYNDFGWLNKQNNDYKDSFQNVTGCMLDGGPVCIYVDYALGKNHGWLGPDFNGFGTGGESDSWHARFNVNVGYYF
;
A
#
# COMPACT_ATOMS: atom_id res chain seq x y z
N LEU A 1 23.02 -19.14 57.27
CA LEU A 1 22.58 -19.20 55.85
C LEU A 1 21.95 -17.87 55.48
N VAL A 2 22.68 -17.03 54.77
CA VAL A 2 22.17 -15.78 54.20
C VAL A 2 21.56 -16.15 52.86
N VAL A 3 20.24 -16.13 52.75
CA VAL A 3 19.52 -16.23 51.48
C VAL A 3 19.55 -14.84 50.84
N ILE A 4 20.45 -14.61 49.89
CA ILE A 4 20.43 -13.44 49.02
C ILE A 4 19.27 -13.64 48.05
N SER A 5 18.13 -13.04 48.35
CA SER A 5 17.05 -12.88 47.40
C SER A 5 17.53 -11.91 46.30
N GLN A 6 17.94 -12.43 45.18
CA GLN A 6 18.09 -11.60 43.98
C GLN A 6 16.69 -11.10 43.62
N ALA A 7 16.45 -9.81 43.85
CA ALA A 7 15.30 -9.14 43.34
C ALA A 7 15.40 -9.16 41.80
N GLN A 8 14.63 -10.02 41.16
CA GLN A 8 14.48 -10.05 39.71
C GLN A 8 13.87 -8.69 39.30
N GLU A 9 14.66 -7.86 38.65
CA GLU A 9 14.14 -6.61 38.08
C GLU A 9 12.89 -6.92 37.26
N ARG A 10 11.76 -6.40 37.69
CA ARG A 10 10.49 -6.55 36.98
C ARG A 10 10.54 -5.72 35.71
N VAL A 11 10.90 -6.34 34.58
CA VAL A 11 10.77 -5.71 33.27
C VAL A 11 9.28 -5.49 33.00
N LEU A 12 8.85 -4.23 32.89
CA LEU A 12 7.48 -3.89 32.56
C LEU A 12 7.31 -3.76 31.03
N PRO A 13 6.14 -4.15 30.48
CA PRO A 13 5.82 -3.86 29.09
C PRO A 13 5.86 -2.36 28.79
N LYS A 14 6.42 -2.00 27.65
CA LYS A 14 6.42 -0.62 27.15
C LYS A 14 5.40 -0.52 26.01
N PHE A 15 4.57 0.53 26.04
CA PHE A 15 3.60 0.81 24.99
C PHE A 15 3.75 2.25 24.50
N LYS A 16 3.52 2.44 23.21
CA LYS A 16 3.45 3.74 22.54
C LYS A 16 2.17 3.78 21.73
N LEU A 17 1.34 4.80 21.97
CA LEU A 17 0.16 5.12 21.18
C LEU A 17 0.47 6.34 20.30
N GLY A 18 0.08 6.28 19.05
CA GLY A 18 0.12 7.37 18.10
C GLY A 18 -1.09 7.29 17.19
N GLY A 19 -1.18 8.20 16.22
CA GLY A 19 -2.31 8.19 15.30
C GLY A 19 -2.36 9.44 14.43
N ALA A 20 -3.48 9.64 13.74
CA ALA A 20 -3.77 10.88 13.05
C ALA A 20 -5.27 11.10 12.85
N LEU A 21 -5.64 12.37 12.72
CA LEU A 21 -6.93 12.82 12.23
C LEU A 21 -6.70 13.58 10.92
N ARG A 22 -7.40 13.19 9.84
CA ARG A 22 -7.21 13.77 8.52
C ARG A 22 -8.53 14.19 7.88
N PHE A 23 -8.42 15.22 7.05
CA PHE A 23 -9.49 15.79 6.23
C PHE A 23 -9.02 15.98 4.80
N ASN A 24 -9.93 15.84 3.84
CA ASN A 24 -9.67 16.04 2.42
C ASN A 24 -10.60 17.09 1.81
N TYR A 25 -10.04 18.01 1.03
CA TYR A 25 -10.76 18.73 0.01
C TYR A 25 -10.50 18.07 -1.34
N ASN A 26 -11.55 17.81 -2.11
CA ASN A 26 -11.47 17.17 -3.41
C ASN A 26 -12.29 17.93 -4.46
N PHE A 27 -11.69 18.10 -5.65
CA PHE A 27 -12.36 18.57 -6.85
C PHE A 27 -12.02 17.61 -8.00
N CYS A 28 -13.03 16.99 -8.62
CA CYS A 28 -12.89 16.06 -9.75
C CYS A 28 -13.56 16.67 -10.98
N ASP A 29 -12.87 16.72 -12.11
CA ASP A 29 -13.37 17.29 -13.35
C ASP A 29 -14.50 16.48 -14.00
N TRP A 30 -14.53 15.17 -13.74
CA TRP A 30 -15.54 14.24 -14.26
C TRP A 30 -16.82 14.15 -13.42
N LYS A 31 -16.85 14.75 -12.24
CA LYS A 31 -18.05 14.78 -11.38
C LYS A 31 -18.83 16.08 -11.63
N PRO A 32 -19.97 16.08 -12.35
CA PRO A 32 -20.70 17.30 -12.69
C PRO A 32 -20.97 18.19 -11.49
N GLY A 33 -21.49 17.64 -10.39
CA GLY A 33 -21.77 18.41 -9.18
C GLY A 33 -20.56 19.08 -8.53
N HIS A 34 -19.31 18.62 -8.78
CA HIS A 34 -18.11 19.29 -8.28
C HIS A 34 -17.87 20.64 -8.97
N ARG A 35 -18.18 20.78 -10.27
CA ARG A 35 -18.07 22.06 -10.98
C ARG A 35 -19.08 23.08 -10.44
N ASP A 36 -20.28 22.62 -10.11
CA ASP A 36 -21.37 23.51 -9.68
C ASP A 36 -21.13 24.07 -8.26
N ARG A 37 -20.59 23.27 -7.33
CA ARG A 37 -20.39 23.65 -5.94
C ARG A 37 -18.93 23.91 -5.54
N GLY A 38 -17.98 23.79 -6.47
CA GLY A 38 -16.55 24.04 -6.20
C GLY A 38 -15.84 22.93 -5.41
N GLY A 39 -16.25 21.67 -5.60
CA GLY A 39 -15.68 20.52 -4.90
C GLY A 39 -16.28 20.27 -3.52
N ASP A 40 -15.66 19.33 -2.77
CA ASP A 40 -16.15 18.92 -1.44
C ASP A 40 -15.00 18.88 -0.43
N PHE A 41 -15.28 19.31 0.80
CA PHE A 41 -14.39 19.14 1.95
C PHE A 41 -15.02 18.14 2.94
N GLY A 42 -14.27 17.12 3.30
CA GLY A 42 -14.82 16.05 4.13
C GLY A 42 -13.79 15.40 5.07
N PHE A 43 -14.32 14.58 5.96
CA PHE A 43 -13.55 13.70 6.81
C PHE A 43 -12.87 12.62 5.96
N ASP A 44 -11.56 12.40 6.21
CA ASP A 44 -10.80 11.32 5.57
C ASP A 44 -10.71 10.11 6.51
N VAL A 45 -9.92 10.22 7.58
CA VAL A 45 -9.73 9.11 8.52
C VAL A 45 -9.31 9.60 9.90
N LEU A 46 -9.76 8.89 10.93
CA LEU A 46 -9.14 8.84 12.25
C LEU A 46 -8.49 7.46 12.41
N TYR A 47 -7.22 7.41 12.84
CA TYR A 47 -6.59 6.12 13.12
C TYR A 47 -5.71 6.15 14.35
N PHE A 48 -5.51 4.97 14.93
CA PHE A 48 -4.62 4.75 16.06
C PHE A 48 -3.57 3.70 15.72
N LYS A 49 -2.31 4.02 16.08
CA LYS A 49 -1.18 3.08 16.00
C LYS A 49 -0.73 2.70 17.40
N LEU A 50 -0.77 1.43 17.70
CA LEU A 50 -0.24 0.87 18.93
C LEU A 50 1.06 0.14 18.62
N SER A 51 2.13 0.43 19.35
CA SER A 51 3.33 -0.40 19.38
C SER A 51 3.65 -0.77 20.82
N GLY A 52 4.17 -1.99 21.02
CA GLY A 52 4.51 -2.48 22.34
C GLY A 52 5.73 -3.37 22.32
N SER A 53 6.42 -3.44 23.46
CA SER A 53 7.52 -4.37 23.66
C SER A 53 7.56 -4.89 25.09
N TYR A 54 7.87 -6.18 25.23
CA TYR A 54 8.16 -6.85 26.48
C TYR A 54 9.30 -7.83 26.26
N ARG A 55 10.50 -7.49 26.76
CA ARG A 55 11.73 -8.19 26.40
C ARG A 55 11.91 -8.21 24.88
N ASN A 56 12.04 -9.38 24.28
CA ASN A 56 12.18 -9.55 22.84
C ASN A 56 10.84 -9.72 22.11
N ILE A 57 9.72 -9.77 22.83
CA ILE A 57 8.39 -9.81 22.23
C ILE A 57 8.00 -8.39 21.86
N ILE A 58 7.58 -8.20 20.64
CA ILE A 58 7.11 -6.92 20.08
C ILE A 58 5.72 -7.08 19.49
N LEU A 59 4.97 -5.99 19.45
CA LEU A 59 3.69 -5.93 18.75
C LEU A 59 3.55 -4.60 18.03
N SER A 60 2.79 -4.58 16.95
CA SER A 60 2.36 -3.36 16.29
C SER A 60 0.99 -3.56 15.65
N ALA A 61 0.15 -2.53 15.73
CA ALA A 61 -1.17 -2.50 15.11
C ALA A 61 -1.52 -1.09 14.63
N ASP A 62 -2.24 -0.98 13.52
CA ASP A 62 -2.81 0.26 12.96
C ASP A 62 -4.29 0.00 12.69
N TYR A 63 -5.18 0.61 13.49
CA TYR A 63 -6.62 0.49 13.33
C TYR A 63 -7.20 1.82 12.87
N ARG A 64 -8.02 1.80 11.81
CA ARG A 64 -8.51 2.97 11.09
C ARG A 64 -10.02 3.06 11.09
N PHE A 65 -10.53 4.27 11.23
CA PHE A 65 -11.94 4.62 11.21
C PHE A 65 -12.19 5.56 10.02
N TYR A 66 -12.72 5.03 8.95
CA TYR A 66 -13.22 5.77 7.81
C TYR A 66 -14.73 6.00 7.95
N SER A 67 -15.32 6.80 7.05
CA SER A 67 -16.79 6.88 6.95
C SER A 67 -17.37 5.51 6.56
N LYS A 68 -18.63 5.25 6.95
CA LYS A 68 -19.30 3.99 6.62
C LYS A 68 -19.36 3.75 5.11
N ASP A 69 -19.55 4.81 4.32
CA ASP A 69 -19.59 4.74 2.86
C ASP A 69 -18.22 4.56 2.21
N PHE A 70 -17.15 4.49 3.01
CA PHE A 70 -15.78 4.27 2.58
C PHE A 70 -15.14 3.15 3.42
N GLY A 71 -15.80 1.99 3.46
CA GLY A 71 -15.35 0.78 4.13
C GLY A 71 -15.46 0.76 5.66
N GLY A 72 -15.78 1.88 6.30
CA GLY A 72 -15.99 1.91 7.76
C GLY A 72 -14.69 1.78 8.56
N SER A 73 -14.69 0.92 9.58
CA SER A 73 -13.52 0.71 10.44
C SER A 73 -12.83 -0.60 10.12
N MET A 74 -11.49 -0.55 10.00
CA MET A 74 -10.69 -1.69 9.56
C MET A 74 -9.30 -1.72 10.21
N LEU A 75 -8.73 -2.92 10.31
CA LEU A 75 -7.36 -3.14 10.73
C LEU A 75 -6.45 -3.06 9.50
N LYS A 76 -5.57 -2.06 9.44
CA LYS A 76 -4.58 -1.97 8.37
C LYS A 76 -3.50 -3.04 8.49
N TYR A 77 -2.98 -3.22 9.70
CA TYR A 77 -2.08 -4.30 10.08
C TYR A 77 -2.17 -4.54 11.60
N GLY A 78 -1.86 -5.77 12.02
CA GLY A 78 -1.81 -6.15 13.43
C GLY A 78 -1.03 -7.46 13.59
N TRP A 79 0.15 -7.38 14.21
CA TRP A 79 1.03 -8.53 14.36
C TRP A 79 1.74 -8.55 15.71
N ILE A 80 2.12 -9.75 16.14
CA ILE A 80 3.03 -10.01 17.26
C ILE A 80 4.33 -10.51 16.66
N GLY A 81 5.47 -10.11 17.22
CA GLY A 81 6.76 -10.51 16.70
C GLY A 81 7.76 -10.83 17.80
N TYR A 82 8.89 -11.36 17.36
CA TYR A 82 10.05 -11.64 18.19
C TYR A 82 11.29 -10.99 17.58
N GLN A 83 11.95 -10.14 18.38
CA GLN A 83 13.20 -9.48 18.02
C GLN A 83 14.37 -10.37 18.40
N PHE A 84 15.06 -10.96 17.42
CA PHE A 84 16.22 -11.83 17.69
C PHE A 84 17.46 -11.01 18.12
N ASN A 85 17.66 -9.88 17.42
CA ASN A 85 18.74 -8.92 17.66
C ASN A 85 18.35 -7.59 16.99
N ASP A 86 19.22 -6.58 17.00
CA ASP A 86 18.95 -5.24 16.44
C ASP A 86 18.71 -5.25 14.92
N LYS A 87 19.08 -6.31 14.21
CA LYS A 87 18.98 -6.43 12.75
C LYS A 87 17.90 -7.40 12.28
N SER A 88 17.38 -8.28 13.13
CA SER A 88 16.47 -9.33 12.68
C SER A 88 15.29 -9.56 13.60
N GLN A 89 14.13 -9.75 12.99
CA GLN A 89 12.86 -10.01 13.67
C GLN A 89 11.98 -10.95 12.87
N MET A 90 11.04 -11.57 13.55
CA MET A 90 9.94 -12.33 12.97
C MET A 90 8.61 -11.71 13.39
N GLN A 91 7.65 -11.67 12.50
CA GLN A 91 6.29 -11.15 12.71
C GLN A 91 5.29 -12.25 12.38
N LEU A 92 4.18 -12.33 13.13
CA LEU A 92 3.08 -13.26 12.94
C LEU A 92 1.77 -12.49 13.07
N GLY A 93 0.89 -12.60 12.09
CA GLY A 93 -0.43 -11.93 12.05
C GLY A 93 -0.64 -11.22 10.72
N LEU A 94 -1.47 -10.19 10.73
CA LEU A 94 -1.69 -9.31 9.59
C LEU A 94 -0.48 -8.38 9.44
N THR A 95 0.40 -8.68 8.48
CA THR A 95 1.67 -7.97 8.32
C THR A 95 1.94 -7.60 6.87
N GLY A 96 2.55 -6.41 6.65
CA GLY A 96 2.75 -5.87 5.31
C GLY A 96 3.50 -6.81 4.38
N VAL A 97 2.97 -6.98 3.16
CA VAL A 97 3.55 -7.81 2.11
C VAL A 97 4.86 -7.19 1.62
N PRO A 98 5.98 -7.94 1.62
CA PRO A 98 7.27 -7.41 1.20
C PRO A 98 7.41 -7.45 -0.32
N PHE A 99 6.88 -6.43 -0.98
CA PHE A 99 6.96 -6.27 -2.43
C PHE A 99 7.26 -4.83 -2.83
N GLY A 100 8.05 -4.61 -3.88
CA GLY A 100 8.37 -3.30 -4.42
C GLY A 100 9.14 -2.37 -3.47
N ILE A 101 9.06 -1.07 -3.73
CA ILE A 101 9.68 -0.04 -2.87
C ILE A 101 8.88 0.09 -1.57
N GLN A 102 9.54 -0.13 -0.45
CA GLN A 102 8.96 -0.07 0.88
C GLN A 102 9.43 1.17 1.65
N PRO A 103 8.56 1.82 2.47
CA PRO A 103 7.15 1.46 2.72
C PRO A 103 6.19 1.93 1.62
N ILE A 104 6.57 2.90 0.78
CA ILE A 104 5.72 3.54 -0.24
C ILE A 104 6.57 3.94 -1.44
N ALA A 105 6.12 3.62 -2.66
CA ALA A 105 6.81 3.91 -3.90
C ALA A 105 6.61 5.34 -4.44
N SER A 106 5.67 6.11 -3.87
CA SER A 106 5.35 7.48 -4.28
C SER A 106 5.83 8.53 -3.29
N HIS A 107 5.62 9.82 -3.65
CA HIS A 107 5.77 10.99 -2.77
C HIS A 107 4.42 11.63 -2.43
N ASN A 108 3.37 11.33 -3.21
CA ASN A 108 2.05 11.95 -3.16
C ASN A 108 1.06 11.21 -2.23
N PHE A 109 -0.12 11.81 -2.03
CA PHE A 109 -1.19 11.24 -1.21
C PHE A 109 -1.88 10.02 -1.83
N PHE A 110 -1.94 9.92 -3.17
CA PHE A 110 -2.66 8.87 -3.90
C PHE A 110 -1.86 7.56 -4.04
N LEU A 111 -0.60 7.52 -3.60
CA LEU A 111 0.34 6.42 -3.82
C LEU A 111 0.69 6.20 -5.31
N GLN A 112 1.28 5.07 -5.66
CA GLN A 112 1.57 4.71 -7.04
C GLN A 112 0.46 3.81 -7.62
N ILE A 113 0.50 3.62 -8.94
CA ILE A 113 -0.48 2.78 -9.65
C ILE A 113 -0.48 1.33 -9.13
N ALA A 114 0.65 0.83 -8.62
CA ALA A 114 0.77 -0.49 -8.01
C ALA A 114 -0.11 -0.69 -6.77
N TYR A 115 -0.40 0.38 -6.03
CA TYR A 115 -1.29 0.35 -4.88
C TYR A 115 -2.68 -0.16 -5.23
N TYR A 116 -3.21 0.27 -6.37
CA TYR A 116 -4.54 -0.11 -6.84
C TYR A 116 -4.59 -1.52 -7.46
N ILE A 117 -3.45 -2.20 -7.55
CA ILE A 117 -3.32 -3.57 -8.09
C ILE A 117 -2.90 -4.56 -6.98
N GLY A 118 -2.88 -4.12 -5.71
CA GLY A 118 -2.48 -4.97 -4.59
C GLY A 118 -0.97 -5.19 -4.45
N LEU A 119 -0.14 -4.40 -5.13
CA LEU A 119 1.32 -4.57 -5.16
C LEU A 119 2.08 -3.42 -4.49
N GLU A 120 1.41 -2.62 -3.65
CA GLU A 120 1.99 -1.59 -2.78
C GLU A 120 1.11 -1.39 -1.55
N ASP A 121 1.71 -1.22 -0.37
CA ASP A 121 1.06 -0.93 0.93
C ASP A 121 -0.05 -1.93 1.30
N ASP A 122 0.16 -3.17 0.94
CA ASP A 122 -0.71 -4.30 1.24
C ASP A 122 -0.28 -5.05 2.51
N SER A 123 -1.22 -5.79 3.14
CA SER A 123 -0.98 -6.59 4.35
C SER A 123 -1.81 -7.86 4.37
N ASP A 124 -1.13 -9.00 4.61
CA ASP A 124 -1.72 -10.34 4.61
C ASP A 124 -1.50 -11.09 5.92
N MET A 125 -2.33 -12.13 6.12
CA MET A 125 -2.27 -13.01 7.30
C MET A 125 -1.22 -14.09 7.13
N GLY A 126 -0.10 -13.94 7.89
CA GLY A 126 0.98 -14.90 7.76
C GLY A 126 2.14 -14.69 8.73
N ILE A 127 3.30 -15.17 8.30
CA ILE A 127 4.56 -15.06 9.01
C ILE A 127 5.60 -14.40 8.12
N LYS A 128 6.35 -13.45 8.68
CA LYS A 128 7.37 -12.69 7.97
C LYS A 128 8.66 -12.61 8.79
N TYR A 129 9.78 -12.92 8.17
CA TYR A 129 11.12 -12.71 8.70
C TYR A 129 11.77 -11.51 8.00
N LEU A 130 12.35 -10.61 8.78
CA LEU A 130 13.07 -9.43 8.30
C LEU A 130 14.49 -9.45 8.83
N TYR A 131 15.44 -9.15 7.94
CA TYR A 131 16.82 -8.84 8.27
C TYR A 131 17.20 -7.49 7.69
N GLN A 132 17.65 -6.56 8.52
CA GLN A 132 18.07 -5.22 8.15
C GLN A 132 19.55 -5.03 8.51
N GLY A 133 20.42 -5.34 7.56
CA GLY A 133 21.87 -5.22 7.73
C GLY A 133 22.38 -3.84 7.31
N ASP A 134 23.69 -3.63 7.33
CA ASP A 134 24.30 -2.37 6.94
C ASP A 134 24.29 -2.19 5.42
N THR A 135 24.57 -3.26 4.68
CA THR A 135 24.68 -3.30 3.21
C THR A 135 23.45 -3.96 2.55
N TRP A 136 22.89 -4.99 3.18
CA TRP A 136 21.77 -5.74 2.65
C TRP A 136 20.60 -5.76 3.61
N ASP A 137 19.39 -5.62 3.05
CA ASP A 137 18.15 -5.97 3.72
C ASP A 137 17.52 -7.17 3.00
N PHE A 138 16.98 -8.12 3.77
CA PHE A 138 16.25 -9.28 3.25
C PHE A 138 14.94 -9.43 3.99
N THR A 139 13.89 -9.74 3.25
CA THR A 139 12.60 -10.10 3.82
C THR A 139 12.07 -11.35 3.13
N LEU A 140 11.61 -12.30 3.92
CA LEU A 140 10.92 -13.51 3.46
C LEU A 140 9.60 -13.61 4.19
N ALA A 141 8.54 -13.97 3.48
CA ALA A 141 7.22 -14.14 4.07
C ALA A 141 6.49 -15.33 3.47
N PHE A 142 5.60 -15.88 4.26
CA PHE A 142 4.55 -16.79 3.84
C PHE A 142 3.24 -16.28 4.40
N PHE A 143 2.27 -16.06 3.52
CA PHE A 143 0.91 -15.67 3.85
C PHE A 143 -0.04 -16.83 3.56
N LYS A 144 -0.90 -17.13 4.52
CA LYS A 144 -1.88 -18.19 4.34
C LYS A 144 -3.05 -17.72 3.49
N ASN A 145 -3.44 -16.48 3.68
CA ASN A 145 -4.52 -15.78 2.99
C ASN A 145 -4.36 -14.26 3.14
N ALA A 146 -5.14 -13.53 2.38
CA ALA A 146 -5.29 -12.08 2.47
C ALA A 146 -5.76 -11.61 3.87
N ASP A 147 -6.03 -10.33 4.04
CA ASP A 147 -6.49 -9.68 5.28
C ASP A 147 -7.94 -10.04 5.69
N GLU A 148 -8.31 -11.29 5.64
CA GLU A 148 -9.67 -11.75 5.94
C GLU A 148 -10.07 -11.56 7.40
N LEU A 149 -11.16 -10.86 7.64
CA LEU A 149 -11.73 -10.66 8.97
C LEU A 149 -12.55 -11.87 9.45
N LEU A 150 -13.04 -12.68 8.53
CA LEU A 150 -13.86 -13.86 8.82
C LEU A 150 -13.23 -15.10 8.18
N PHE A 151 -12.44 -15.83 8.95
CA PHE A 151 -11.81 -17.08 8.49
C PHE A 151 -12.79 -18.25 8.44
N GLY A 152 -12.50 -19.24 7.59
CA GLY A 152 -13.33 -20.43 7.40
C GLY A 152 -14.64 -20.19 6.66
N SER A 153 -14.77 -19.04 5.96
CA SER A 153 -15.94 -18.72 5.16
C SER A 153 -15.74 -19.13 3.70
N ASP A 154 -16.79 -19.75 3.12
CA ASP A 154 -16.90 -19.98 1.67
C ASP A 154 -17.67 -18.83 0.97
N ASN A 155 -17.94 -17.74 1.67
CA ASN A 155 -18.51 -16.53 1.11
C ASN A 155 -17.44 -15.71 0.35
N GLU A 156 -17.92 -14.79 -0.44
CA GLU A 156 -17.05 -13.78 -1.08
C GLU A 156 -16.20 -13.04 -0.04
N THR A 157 -15.03 -12.63 -0.46
CA THR A 157 -14.14 -11.82 0.37
C THR A 157 -14.81 -10.48 0.71
N SER A 158 -14.67 -10.04 1.96
CA SER A 158 -15.22 -8.75 2.40
C SER A 158 -14.59 -7.60 1.62
N ASP A 159 -15.43 -6.65 1.19
CA ASP A 159 -14.99 -5.41 0.54
C ASP A 159 -14.44 -4.38 1.53
N ASP A 160 -14.73 -4.54 2.82
CA ASP A 160 -14.36 -3.63 3.89
C ASP A 160 -12.95 -3.93 4.41
N ARG A 161 -11.93 -3.64 3.61
CA ARG A 161 -10.52 -3.83 3.92
C ARG A 161 -9.68 -2.60 3.53
N TYR A 162 -8.48 -2.51 4.09
CA TYR A 162 -7.56 -1.41 3.80
C TYR A 162 -6.75 -1.64 2.53
N GLY A 163 -6.09 -2.79 2.42
CA GLY A 163 -5.28 -3.15 1.25
C GLY A 163 -6.14 -3.44 0.03
N TYR A 164 -5.67 -3.04 -1.15
CA TYR A 164 -6.26 -3.51 -2.39
C TYR A 164 -5.82 -4.94 -2.63
N ASP A 165 -6.78 -5.83 -2.83
CA ASP A 165 -6.51 -7.25 -2.89
C ASP A 165 -7.59 -7.98 -3.69
N VAL A 166 -7.32 -9.22 -4.10
CA VAL A 166 -8.26 -10.05 -4.85
C VAL A 166 -9.55 -10.27 -4.06
N ALA A 167 -10.68 -10.13 -4.74
CA ALA A 167 -12.02 -10.15 -4.18
C ALA A 167 -12.99 -11.02 -5.00
N GLY A 168 -14.25 -11.01 -4.63
CA GLY A 168 -15.31 -11.74 -5.30
C GLY A 168 -15.17 -13.24 -5.10
N ARG A 169 -15.13 -13.99 -6.20
CA ARG A 169 -15.12 -15.47 -6.16
C ARG A 169 -13.73 -16.08 -6.07
N ASN A 170 -12.66 -15.31 -6.20
CA ASN A 170 -11.28 -15.75 -6.06
C ASN A 170 -10.71 -15.27 -4.73
N LYS A 171 -9.97 -16.13 -4.03
CA LYS A 171 -9.28 -15.84 -2.76
C LYS A 171 -7.80 -16.10 -2.91
N GLU A 172 -6.98 -15.16 -2.49
CA GLU A 172 -5.55 -15.37 -2.38
C GLU A 172 -5.23 -16.31 -1.22
N ILE A 173 -4.42 -17.32 -1.50
CA ILE A 173 -3.97 -18.30 -0.51
C ILE A 173 -2.55 -18.76 -0.79
N ASN A 174 -1.87 -19.20 0.29
CA ASN A 174 -0.56 -19.85 0.21
C ASN A 174 0.47 -19.05 -0.62
N GLN A 175 0.65 -17.77 -0.27
CA GLN A 175 1.54 -16.84 -0.95
C GLN A 175 2.92 -16.84 -0.29
N PHE A 176 3.97 -16.87 -1.10
CA PHE A 176 5.36 -16.71 -0.72
C PHE A 176 5.93 -15.44 -1.31
N ASN A 177 6.59 -14.64 -0.47
CA ASN A 177 7.26 -13.42 -0.87
C ASN A 177 8.74 -13.43 -0.49
N GLY A 178 9.55 -12.91 -1.37
CA GLY A 178 10.96 -12.63 -1.15
C GLY A 178 11.34 -11.25 -1.62
N GLN A 179 12.09 -10.50 -0.81
CA GLN A 179 12.58 -9.18 -1.15
C GLN A 179 14.01 -8.99 -0.69
N ALA A 180 14.83 -8.35 -1.52
CA ALA A 180 16.19 -7.98 -1.18
C ALA A 180 16.50 -6.54 -1.63
N PHE A 181 17.26 -5.81 -0.79
CA PHE A 181 17.81 -4.49 -1.12
C PHE A 181 19.32 -4.49 -0.89
N TYR A 182 20.05 -3.99 -1.85
CA TYR A 182 21.45 -3.61 -1.73
C TYR A 182 21.56 -2.11 -1.46
N LYS A 183 22.19 -1.73 -0.36
CA LYS A 183 22.38 -0.34 0.09
C LYS A 183 23.79 0.12 -0.20
N PHE A 184 23.94 1.29 -0.82
CA PHE A 184 25.23 1.84 -1.19
C PHE A 184 25.21 3.37 -1.21
N GLY A 185 26.42 3.98 -1.33
CA GLY A 185 26.62 5.42 -1.35
C GLY A 185 26.94 5.99 0.04
N GLU A 186 28.05 6.70 0.16
CA GLU A 186 28.50 7.31 1.43
C GLU A 186 27.78 8.62 1.74
N SER A 187 27.67 9.52 0.75
CA SER A 187 27.02 10.83 0.89
C SER A 187 25.55 10.83 0.46
N THR A 188 25.12 9.80 -0.25
CA THR A 188 23.78 9.60 -0.75
C THR A 188 23.27 8.21 -0.35
N ARG A 189 22.05 8.14 0.14
CA ARG A 189 21.43 6.87 0.45
C ARG A 189 20.82 6.29 -0.81
N GLN A 190 21.37 5.20 -1.31
CA GLN A 190 20.88 4.50 -2.49
C GLN A 190 20.51 3.06 -2.13
N ARG A 191 19.44 2.58 -2.72
CA ARG A 191 18.98 1.18 -2.60
C ARG A 191 18.60 0.65 -3.99
N LEU A 192 19.19 -0.46 -4.38
CA LEU A 192 18.76 -1.25 -5.53
C LEU A 192 18.16 -2.54 -4.99
N GLY A 193 16.99 -2.93 -5.45
CA GLY A 193 16.32 -4.09 -4.92
C GLY A 193 15.51 -4.86 -5.94
N GLY A 194 15.15 -6.08 -5.55
CA GLY A 194 14.25 -6.96 -6.28
C GLY A 194 13.26 -7.61 -5.34
N SER A 195 12.08 -7.90 -5.85
CA SER A 195 11.00 -8.57 -5.14
C SER A 195 10.38 -9.65 -6.01
N ALA A 196 9.95 -10.73 -5.38
CA ALA A 196 9.21 -11.81 -6.01
C ALA A 196 8.06 -12.26 -5.10
N GLU A 197 6.94 -12.57 -5.74
CA GLU A 197 5.73 -13.07 -5.12
C GLU A 197 5.20 -14.25 -5.92
N PHE A 198 4.73 -15.28 -5.24
CA PHE A 198 4.10 -16.47 -5.80
C PHE A 198 3.00 -16.95 -4.87
N GLY A 199 1.79 -17.15 -5.39
CA GLY A 199 0.67 -17.61 -4.60
C GLY A 199 -0.36 -18.36 -5.44
N GLN A 200 -1.46 -18.73 -4.79
CA GLN A 200 -2.58 -19.42 -5.39
C GLN A 200 -3.86 -18.59 -5.29
N LEU A 201 -4.70 -18.70 -6.32
CA LEU A 201 -6.04 -18.12 -6.35
C LEU A 201 -7.06 -19.27 -6.23
N TYR A 202 -7.63 -19.43 -5.03
CA TYR A 202 -8.69 -20.43 -4.82
C TYR A 202 -10.04 -19.87 -5.27
N ASN A 203 -10.64 -20.51 -6.26
CA ASN A 203 -11.98 -20.12 -6.71
C ASN A 203 -13.08 -20.85 -5.92
N LEU A 204 -14.01 -20.08 -5.34
CA LEU A 204 -15.05 -20.58 -4.46
C LEU A 204 -16.11 -21.44 -5.17
N ASP A 205 -16.35 -21.24 -6.47
CA ASP A 205 -17.34 -21.96 -7.24
C ASP A 205 -16.78 -23.26 -7.80
N THR A 206 -15.64 -23.18 -8.47
CA THR A 206 -14.99 -24.33 -9.11
C THR A 206 -14.22 -25.20 -8.12
N ARG A 207 -13.86 -24.65 -6.94
CA ARG A 207 -13.00 -25.25 -5.91
C ARG A 207 -11.62 -25.65 -6.44
N LYS A 208 -11.14 -24.93 -7.46
CA LYS A 208 -9.82 -25.15 -8.07
C LYS A 208 -8.87 -24.02 -7.68
N ASN A 209 -7.59 -24.36 -7.62
CA ASN A 209 -6.54 -23.38 -7.40
C ASN A 209 -6.01 -22.88 -8.75
N GLY A 210 -6.13 -21.59 -8.98
CA GLY A 210 -5.34 -20.85 -9.94
C GLY A 210 -3.98 -20.46 -9.34
N THR A 211 -3.23 -19.63 -10.04
CA THR A 211 -1.92 -19.13 -9.58
C THR A 211 -1.81 -17.64 -9.81
N HIS A 212 -1.06 -16.96 -8.95
CA HIS A 212 -0.58 -15.62 -9.22
C HIS A 212 0.91 -15.51 -8.95
N TYR A 213 1.55 -14.57 -9.62
CA TYR A 213 2.94 -14.22 -9.38
C TYR A 213 3.22 -12.77 -9.78
N ALA A 214 4.17 -12.16 -9.10
CA ALA A 214 4.67 -10.84 -9.44
C ALA A 214 6.19 -10.76 -9.23
N PHE A 215 6.86 -9.94 -10.04
CA PHE A 215 8.28 -9.63 -9.92
C PHE A 215 8.49 -8.14 -10.04
N ALA A 216 9.36 -7.58 -9.22
CA ALA A 216 9.75 -6.19 -9.31
C ALA A 216 11.26 -5.99 -9.24
N LEU A 217 11.76 -5.04 -10.04
CA LEU A 217 13.08 -4.45 -9.89
C LEU A 217 12.89 -2.98 -9.51
N HIS A 218 13.59 -2.51 -8.49
CA HIS A 218 13.37 -1.17 -7.97
C HIS A 218 14.64 -0.47 -7.51
N TYR A 219 14.66 0.84 -7.65
CA TYR A 219 15.76 1.70 -7.27
C TYR A 219 15.28 2.93 -6.51
N GLU A 220 16.01 3.31 -5.48
CA GLU A 220 15.76 4.50 -4.69
C GLU A 220 17.07 5.29 -4.50
N LEU A 221 16.98 6.59 -4.67
CA LEU A 221 18.02 7.55 -4.31
C LEU A 221 17.43 8.59 -3.34
N THR A 222 18.08 8.79 -2.21
CA THR A 222 17.72 9.85 -1.26
C THR A 222 18.98 10.64 -0.89
N THR A 223 18.91 11.94 -1.13
CA THR A 223 19.90 12.91 -0.68
C THR A 223 19.28 13.85 0.36
N LYS A 224 20.00 14.89 0.79
CA LYS A 224 19.42 15.92 1.66
C LYS A 224 18.23 16.65 1.01
N ARG A 225 18.17 16.72 -0.33
CA ARG A 225 17.13 17.48 -1.05
C ARG A 225 16.40 16.67 -2.12
N VAL A 226 17.08 15.76 -2.79
CA VAL A 226 16.53 15.01 -3.91
C VAL A 226 16.12 13.61 -3.45
N SER A 227 14.94 13.17 -3.86
CA SER A 227 14.45 11.80 -3.75
C SER A 227 14.02 11.30 -5.12
N LEU A 228 14.57 10.18 -5.56
CA LEU A 228 14.16 9.49 -6.80
C LEU A 228 13.72 8.08 -6.44
N LYS A 229 12.66 7.62 -7.09
CA LYS A 229 12.11 6.27 -6.96
C LYS A 229 11.78 5.75 -8.35
N ALA A 230 12.22 4.54 -8.68
CA ALA A 230 11.90 3.88 -9.93
C ALA A 230 11.58 2.42 -9.67
N GLN A 231 10.54 1.89 -10.29
CA GLN A 231 10.17 0.49 -10.17
C GLN A 231 9.60 -0.03 -11.49
N LEU A 232 10.05 -1.22 -11.87
CA LEU A 232 9.53 -2.03 -12.96
C LEU A 232 8.88 -3.25 -12.33
N THR A 233 7.66 -3.57 -12.70
CA THR A 233 6.92 -4.71 -12.16
C THR A 233 6.26 -5.46 -13.30
N THR A 234 6.23 -6.78 -13.22
CA THR A 234 5.37 -7.63 -14.04
C THR A 234 4.55 -8.53 -13.13
N TYR A 235 3.30 -8.75 -13.45
CA TYR A 235 2.45 -9.68 -12.71
C TYR A 235 1.53 -10.46 -13.64
N ALA A 236 1.11 -11.64 -13.16
CA ALA A 236 0.06 -12.43 -13.78
C ALA A 236 -0.77 -13.14 -12.70
N MET A 237 -2.06 -13.04 -12.84
CA MET A 237 -3.10 -13.74 -12.10
C MET A 237 -3.80 -14.69 -13.05
N ASN A 238 -3.81 -15.99 -12.73
CA ASN A 238 -4.39 -17.04 -13.58
C ASN A 238 -5.48 -17.75 -12.77
N PRO A 239 -6.69 -17.20 -12.69
CA PRO A 239 -7.79 -17.80 -11.95
C PRO A 239 -8.23 -19.13 -12.57
N LYS A 240 -9.05 -19.86 -11.86
CA LYS A 240 -9.76 -21.07 -12.34
C LYS A 240 -11.26 -20.86 -12.21
N ASN A 241 -11.74 -19.83 -12.90
CA ASN A 241 -13.16 -19.45 -12.92
C ASN A 241 -14.06 -20.53 -13.51
N GLY A 242 -15.38 -20.35 -13.39
CA GLY A 242 -16.39 -21.18 -13.98
C GLY A 242 -16.43 -21.07 -15.51
N GLU A 243 -17.15 -21.98 -16.15
CA GLU A 243 -17.34 -21.92 -17.59
C GLU A 243 -18.15 -20.67 -17.98
N GLY A 244 -17.60 -19.86 -18.87
CA GLY A 244 -18.21 -18.60 -19.32
C GLY A 244 -17.76 -17.36 -18.57
N ASP A 245 -17.00 -17.49 -17.49
CA ASP A 245 -16.38 -16.37 -16.79
C ASP A 245 -15.06 -15.94 -17.47
N ASP A 246 -14.74 -14.65 -17.38
CA ASP A 246 -13.54 -14.10 -17.98
C ASP A 246 -12.31 -14.32 -17.06
N ASP A 247 -11.30 -15.04 -17.56
CA ASP A 247 -10.02 -15.27 -16.87
C ASP A 247 -9.00 -14.13 -17.11
N GLU A 248 -9.29 -13.17 -17.98
CA GLU A 248 -8.41 -12.02 -18.28
C GLU A 248 -8.67 -10.81 -17.37
N LEU A 249 -9.71 -10.90 -16.53
CA LEU A 249 -10.07 -9.88 -15.53
C LEU A 249 -10.11 -10.48 -14.14
N ILE A 250 -9.63 -9.71 -13.17
CA ILE A 250 -9.67 -10.07 -11.74
C ILE A 250 -10.46 -9.00 -10.98
N SER A 251 -11.39 -9.44 -10.14
CA SER A 251 -12.04 -8.55 -9.18
C SER A 251 -11.07 -8.24 -8.04
N MET A 252 -10.89 -6.96 -7.75
CA MET A 252 -10.17 -6.46 -6.59
C MET A 252 -11.06 -5.52 -5.78
N THR A 253 -10.74 -5.35 -4.52
CA THR A 253 -11.49 -4.45 -3.64
C THR A 253 -10.60 -3.81 -2.58
N ALA A 254 -11.01 -2.62 -2.15
CA ALA A 254 -10.68 -1.98 -0.90
C ALA A 254 -11.74 -0.92 -0.58
N TYR A 255 -11.89 -0.55 0.68
CA TYR A 255 -12.79 0.51 1.15
C TYR A 255 -14.25 0.33 0.71
N GLY A 256 -14.75 -0.90 0.63
CA GLY A 256 -16.12 -1.20 0.21
C GLY A 256 -16.40 -1.00 -1.29
N ALA A 257 -15.37 -1.00 -2.13
CA ALA A 257 -15.50 -0.63 -3.54
C ALA A 257 -14.82 -1.65 -4.47
N PRO A 258 -15.51 -2.75 -4.86
CA PRO A 258 -14.97 -3.73 -5.80
C PRO A 258 -14.86 -3.15 -7.21
N TYR A 259 -13.79 -3.52 -7.94
CA TYR A 259 -13.55 -3.14 -9.33
C TYR A 259 -12.70 -4.19 -10.05
N LEU A 260 -12.64 -4.09 -11.39
CA LEU A 260 -11.91 -5.03 -12.23
C LEU A 260 -10.53 -4.48 -12.59
N VAL A 261 -9.52 -5.38 -12.57
CA VAL A 261 -8.17 -5.15 -13.07
C VAL A 261 -7.83 -6.17 -14.15
N ALA A 262 -6.93 -5.82 -15.07
CA ALA A 262 -6.39 -6.78 -16.03
C ALA A 262 -5.59 -7.85 -15.29
N ALA A 263 -5.82 -9.12 -15.63
CA ALA A 263 -5.16 -10.25 -14.98
C ALA A 263 -3.64 -10.27 -15.20
N LYS A 264 -3.15 -9.63 -16.27
CA LYS A 264 -1.73 -9.61 -16.63
C LYS A 264 -1.30 -8.24 -17.13
N ALA A 265 -0.25 -7.70 -16.55
CA ALA A 265 0.32 -6.43 -17.00
C ALA A 265 1.79 -6.26 -16.61
N ASN A 266 2.43 -5.28 -17.25
CA ASN A 266 3.68 -4.70 -16.80
C ASN A 266 3.40 -3.30 -16.23
N MET A 267 4.13 -2.91 -15.18
CA MET A 267 4.03 -1.58 -14.58
C MET A 267 5.37 -0.87 -14.60
N TYR A 268 5.33 0.40 -14.96
CA TYR A 268 6.49 1.29 -14.97
C TYR A 268 6.19 2.47 -14.09
N MET A 269 6.98 2.65 -13.03
CA MET A 269 6.78 3.71 -12.03
C MET A 269 8.04 4.54 -11.88
N LEU A 270 7.88 5.86 -11.86
CA LEU A 270 8.95 6.82 -11.67
C LEU A 270 8.45 7.96 -10.79
N GLY A 271 9.20 8.27 -9.74
CA GLY A 271 8.92 9.37 -8.84
C GLY A 271 10.15 10.24 -8.60
N ALA A 272 9.96 11.55 -8.61
CA ALA A 272 11.00 12.52 -8.27
C ALA A 272 10.45 13.55 -7.28
N GLY A 273 11.23 13.81 -6.22
CA GLY A 273 10.92 14.80 -5.20
C GLY A 273 12.09 15.72 -4.91
N TYR A 274 11.80 16.98 -4.63
CA TYR A 274 12.78 17.97 -4.19
C TYR A 274 12.36 18.64 -2.90
N THR A 275 13.19 18.57 -1.87
CA THR A 275 12.92 19.12 -0.54
C THR A 275 13.55 20.49 -0.37
N ILE A 276 12.73 21.48 -0.04
CA ILE A 276 13.06 22.86 0.26
C ILE A 276 12.97 23.04 1.77
N PRO A 277 14.09 23.23 2.50
CA PRO A 277 14.05 23.56 3.93
C PRO A 277 13.53 24.99 4.10
N VAL A 278 12.53 25.18 4.95
CA VAL A 278 11.92 26.51 5.20
C VAL A 278 12.33 27.07 6.57
N ASN A 279 12.47 26.21 7.57
CA ASN A 279 12.90 26.55 8.94
C ASN A 279 12.09 27.70 9.59
N ARG A 280 10.77 27.74 9.37
CA ARG A 280 9.84 28.64 10.03
C ARG A 280 9.14 27.94 11.20
N LYS A 281 8.60 28.72 12.15
CA LYS A 281 7.99 28.19 13.38
C LYS A 281 6.95 27.08 13.12
N PHE A 282 6.14 27.22 12.06
CA PHE A 282 5.05 26.28 11.73
C PHE A 282 5.29 25.49 10.45
N LEU A 283 6.42 25.71 9.74
CA LEU A 283 6.73 25.04 8.48
C LEU A 283 8.22 24.72 8.45
N LYS A 284 8.54 23.43 8.50
CA LYS A 284 9.93 22.95 8.55
C LYS A 284 10.49 22.78 7.16
N LYS A 285 9.72 22.19 6.25
CA LYS A 285 10.12 21.93 4.87
C LYS A 285 8.90 21.86 3.95
N ILE A 286 9.16 22.07 2.67
CA ILE A 286 8.24 21.80 1.56
C ILE A 286 8.92 20.76 0.68
N GLN A 287 8.23 19.71 0.29
CA GLN A 287 8.68 18.77 -0.74
C GLN A 287 7.78 18.93 -1.96
N VAL A 288 8.34 19.33 -3.09
CA VAL A 288 7.65 19.31 -4.39
C VAL A 288 7.99 18.01 -5.10
N TYR A 289 7.04 17.43 -5.84
CA TYR A 289 7.22 16.14 -6.48
C TYR A 289 6.37 15.96 -7.73
N ASN A 290 6.79 14.99 -8.53
CA ASN A 290 5.99 14.38 -9.57
C ASN A 290 6.20 12.86 -9.49
N ASP A 291 5.10 12.12 -9.49
CA ASP A 291 5.08 10.66 -9.55
C ASP A 291 4.26 10.23 -10.77
N PHE A 292 4.84 9.35 -11.59
CA PHE A 292 4.23 8.80 -12.80
C PHE A 292 4.12 7.28 -12.69
N GLY A 293 2.99 6.72 -13.12
CA GLY A 293 2.74 5.29 -13.22
C GLY A 293 2.07 4.95 -14.53
N TRP A 294 2.48 3.84 -15.14
CA TRP A 294 1.91 3.27 -16.35
C TRP A 294 1.67 1.78 -16.13
N LEU A 295 0.42 1.34 -16.28
CA LEU A 295 -0.01 -0.05 -16.33
C LEU A 295 -0.21 -0.46 -17.80
N ASN A 296 0.75 -1.19 -18.32
CA ASN A 296 0.74 -1.73 -19.69
C ASN A 296 0.14 -3.13 -19.66
N LYS A 297 -1.11 -3.24 -20.08
CA LYS A 297 -1.90 -4.48 -20.07
C LYS A 297 -1.43 -5.42 -21.17
N GLN A 298 -1.31 -6.72 -20.86
CA GLN A 298 -0.80 -7.68 -21.85
C GLN A 298 -1.85 -8.12 -22.88
N ASN A 299 -3.14 -7.89 -22.61
CA ASN A 299 -4.20 -8.09 -23.60
C ASN A 299 -4.26 -6.88 -24.55
N ASN A 300 -4.05 -7.11 -25.86
CA ASN A 300 -3.97 -6.05 -26.87
C ASN A 300 -5.29 -5.32 -27.13
N ASP A 301 -6.41 -5.91 -26.74
CA ASP A 301 -7.74 -5.29 -26.87
C ASP A 301 -8.03 -4.33 -25.71
N TYR A 302 -7.19 -4.34 -24.67
CA TYR A 302 -7.34 -3.50 -23.49
C TYR A 302 -6.54 -2.19 -23.63
N LYS A 303 -7.12 -1.10 -23.15
CA LYS A 303 -6.45 0.22 -23.11
C LYS A 303 -5.61 0.34 -21.87
N ASP A 304 -4.36 0.75 -22.00
CA ASP A 304 -3.43 0.99 -20.89
C ASP A 304 -3.95 2.03 -19.91
N SER A 305 -3.52 1.88 -18.64
CA SER A 305 -3.87 2.83 -17.58
C SER A 305 -2.67 3.67 -17.18
N PHE A 306 -2.92 4.95 -16.88
CA PHE A 306 -1.88 5.90 -16.50
C PHE A 306 -2.30 6.71 -15.27
N GLN A 307 -1.28 7.05 -14.48
CA GLN A 307 -1.38 7.95 -13.34
C GLN A 307 -0.24 8.98 -13.42
N ASN A 308 -0.52 10.25 -13.19
CA ASN A 308 0.50 11.26 -12.97
C ASN A 308 0.05 12.20 -11.86
N VAL A 309 0.86 12.31 -10.81
CA VAL A 309 0.54 13.19 -9.68
C VAL A 309 1.67 14.19 -9.50
N THR A 310 1.34 15.47 -9.70
CA THR A 310 2.24 16.59 -9.39
C THR A 310 1.72 17.30 -8.15
N GLY A 311 2.60 17.56 -7.19
CA GLY A 311 2.14 18.16 -5.95
C GLY A 311 3.23 18.65 -5.03
N CYS A 312 2.82 19.00 -3.82
CA CYS A 312 3.74 19.31 -2.74
C CYS A 312 3.21 18.83 -1.38
N MET A 313 4.15 18.47 -0.52
CA MET A 313 3.91 18.16 0.88
C MET A 313 4.53 19.25 1.75
N LEU A 314 3.72 19.82 2.65
CA LEU A 314 4.08 20.83 3.63
C LEU A 314 4.21 20.14 5.00
N ASP A 315 5.43 20.11 5.56
CA ASP A 315 5.71 19.51 6.88
C ASP A 315 5.76 20.61 7.96
N GLY A 316 4.75 20.66 8.79
CA GLY A 316 4.62 21.55 9.94
C GLY A 316 4.87 20.85 11.30
N GLY A 317 5.53 19.69 11.30
CA GLY A 317 5.75 18.85 12.49
C GLY A 317 4.56 17.93 12.73
N PRO A 318 3.65 18.20 13.69
CA PRO A 318 2.46 17.38 13.86
C PRO A 318 1.44 17.57 12.73
N VAL A 319 1.50 18.68 11.98
CA VAL A 319 0.62 18.93 10.84
C VAL A 319 1.35 18.66 9.55
N CYS A 320 0.74 17.80 8.70
CA CYS A 320 1.21 17.52 7.35
C CYS A 320 0.10 17.85 6.37
N ILE A 321 0.43 18.55 5.29
CA ILE A 321 -0.52 18.94 4.25
C ILE A 321 0.02 18.46 2.90
N TYR A 322 -0.79 17.70 2.17
CA TYR A 322 -0.57 17.38 0.76
C TYR A 322 -1.44 18.24 -0.12
N VAL A 323 -0.87 18.79 -1.18
CA VAL A 323 -1.60 19.50 -2.24
C VAL A 323 -1.23 18.85 -3.55
N ASP A 324 -2.17 18.09 -4.12
CA ASP A 324 -1.94 17.24 -5.28
C ASP A 324 -2.86 17.62 -6.45
N TYR A 325 -2.29 17.65 -7.64
CA TYR A 325 -2.99 17.62 -8.90
C TYR A 325 -2.75 16.27 -9.56
N ALA A 326 -3.72 15.39 -9.44
CA ALA A 326 -3.65 14.01 -9.89
C ALA A 326 -4.38 13.84 -11.22
N LEU A 327 -3.69 13.27 -12.20
CA LEU A 327 -4.22 12.93 -13.51
C LEU A 327 -4.32 11.42 -13.63
N GLY A 328 -5.46 10.92 -14.11
CA GLY A 328 -5.68 9.52 -14.45
C GLY A 328 -6.22 9.34 -15.85
N LYS A 329 -5.77 8.30 -16.54
CA LYS A 329 -6.35 7.82 -17.80
C LYS A 329 -6.61 6.34 -17.67
N ASN A 330 -7.83 5.89 -17.95
CA ASN A 330 -8.26 4.50 -17.70
C ASN A 330 -7.93 4.07 -16.26
N HIS A 331 -8.22 4.94 -15.30
CA HIS A 331 -7.83 4.77 -13.89
C HIS A 331 -9.06 4.79 -12.99
N GLY A 332 -9.35 3.69 -12.30
CA GLY A 332 -10.59 3.52 -11.54
C GLY A 332 -10.86 4.57 -10.47
N TRP A 333 -9.82 5.18 -9.88
CA TRP A 333 -9.94 6.17 -8.80
C TRP A 333 -9.68 7.62 -9.23
N LEU A 334 -9.12 7.82 -10.43
CA LEU A 334 -8.79 9.13 -10.99
C LEU A 334 -9.49 9.34 -12.35
N GLY A 335 -10.73 8.88 -12.45
CA GLY A 335 -11.58 9.02 -13.64
C GLY A 335 -13.00 8.57 -13.36
N PRO A 336 -13.89 8.71 -14.34
CA PRO A 336 -15.30 8.33 -14.22
C PRO A 336 -15.53 6.83 -14.31
N ASP A 337 -14.59 6.09 -14.90
CA ASP A 337 -14.70 4.67 -15.19
C ASP A 337 -13.99 3.84 -14.11
N PHE A 338 -14.78 3.30 -13.18
CA PHE A 338 -14.25 2.60 -12.02
C PHE A 338 -13.52 1.30 -12.39
N ASN A 339 -13.88 0.66 -13.52
CA ASN A 339 -13.20 -0.53 -14.05
C ASN A 339 -12.07 -0.20 -15.06
N GLY A 340 -11.59 1.04 -15.08
CA GLY A 340 -10.55 1.46 -16.00
C GLY A 340 -9.26 0.65 -15.96
N PHE A 341 -8.92 0.05 -14.81
CA PHE A 341 -7.78 -0.86 -14.67
C PHE A 341 -8.01 -2.24 -15.32
N GLY A 342 -9.24 -2.62 -15.60
CA GLY A 342 -9.59 -3.81 -16.37
C GLY A 342 -9.38 -3.60 -17.88
N THR A 343 -10.44 -3.47 -18.65
CA THR A 343 -10.38 -3.29 -20.11
C THR A 343 -9.95 -1.90 -20.57
N GLY A 344 -10.00 -0.92 -19.65
CA GLY A 344 -9.84 0.50 -19.94
C GLY A 344 -11.17 1.25 -19.95
N GLY A 345 -11.12 2.58 -19.92
CA GLY A 345 -12.29 3.45 -19.92
C GLY A 345 -12.90 3.62 -21.31
N GLU A 346 -14.20 3.93 -21.37
CA GLU A 346 -14.90 4.17 -22.63
C GLU A 346 -14.32 5.39 -23.38
N SER A 347 -14.06 6.49 -22.65
CA SER A 347 -13.62 7.76 -23.24
C SER A 347 -12.15 7.76 -23.66
N ASP A 348 -11.32 6.88 -23.10
CA ASP A 348 -9.86 6.89 -23.25
C ASP A 348 -9.20 8.26 -23.03
N SER A 349 -9.78 9.07 -22.13
CA SER A 349 -9.39 10.45 -21.85
C SER A 349 -8.66 10.61 -20.53
N TRP A 350 -7.86 11.66 -20.41
CA TRP A 350 -7.30 12.08 -19.13
C TRP A 350 -8.35 12.81 -18.29
N HIS A 351 -8.39 12.49 -17.01
CA HIS A 351 -9.23 13.14 -16.00
C HIS A 351 -8.37 13.69 -14.87
N ALA A 352 -8.85 14.75 -14.24
CA ALA A 352 -8.10 15.45 -13.20
C ALA A 352 -8.84 15.48 -11.86
N ARG A 353 -8.08 15.24 -10.78
CA ARG A 353 -8.51 15.42 -9.40
C ARG A 353 -7.55 16.35 -8.68
N PHE A 354 -8.04 17.48 -8.20
CA PHE A 354 -7.32 18.32 -7.26
C PHE A 354 -7.67 17.91 -5.85
N ASN A 355 -6.65 17.72 -5.01
CA ASN A 355 -6.80 17.25 -3.64
C ASN A 355 -5.95 18.08 -2.67
N VAL A 356 -6.53 18.45 -1.53
CA VAL A 356 -5.78 18.97 -0.38
C VAL A 356 -6.07 18.07 0.81
N ASN A 357 -5.09 17.30 1.25
CA ASN A 357 -5.18 16.50 2.46
C ASN A 357 -4.50 17.23 3.62
N VAL A 358 -5.20 17.40 4.72
CA VAL A 358 -4.68 18.01 5.96
C VAL A 358 -4.75 16.99 7.08
N GLY A 359 -3.61 16.65 7.66
CA GLY A 359 -3.52 15.69 8.75
C GLY A 359 -2.81 16.24 9.98
N TYR A 360 -3.36 15.95 11.16
CA TYR A 360 -2.69 16.13 12.45
C TYR A 360 -2.27 14.75 12.98
N TYR A 361 -0.97 14.60 13.22
CA TYR A 361 -0.34 13.35 13.66
C TYR A 361 0.17 13.49 15.10
N PHE A 362 -0.12 12.53 15.96
CA PHE A 362 0.21 12.54 17.37
C PHE A 362 0.85 11.25 17.89
#